data_c5b84cc4064df578a32f43a7d04dc672
#
_entry.id   c5b84cc4064df578a32f43a7d04dc672
#
_cell.length_a   1.000
_cell.length_b   1.000
_cell.length_c   1.000
_cell.angle_alpha   90.00
_cell.angle_beta   90.00
_cell.angle_gamma   90.00
#
_symmetry.space_group_name_H-M   'P 1'
#
loop_
_entity.id
_entity.type
_entity.pdbx_description
1 polymer ?
#
loop_
_entity_poly.entity_id
_entity_poly.type
_entity_poly.pdbx_seq_one_letter_code
_entity_poly.pdbx_strand_id
1 'polypeptide(L)'
;MARSARTSTSGRARSARTSTSGWALALALVLTACGGGSAPQPEVSASARPDGAPAPFPAIGEGAQEGEVGAEGLSLEDVEAMRDLADAAEQLAGQQPTIAARDGSPVLGGDISWPQCPKGLGIPQRRTLGLPMPTPDMEYVVVGLTNGPGFYPNPCLAEQVAWVRERGLLLSAYAVLSYPDDQALEQFGDDGPHDGASALGALRNVGYQQALYNIRSMRAVDLDTPLVWLDVEPVALFEWSGDPVANAAVVEGARRGYEDAGYRVGVYSTPYLWEQIVGELSLGVPEWRAAGETSRAEALERCGADWSIQGGEPVLGQWLEDSRDHNVTCPGISRDLGRWFAATRGATGG
;
A
#
# COMPACT_ATOMS: atom_id res chain seq x y z
N MET A 1 -41.03 -21.25 68.40
CA MET A 1 -40.01 -20.25 68.77
C MET A 1 -39.32 -19.82 67.46
N ALA A 2 -39.73 -18.67 66.95
CA ALA A 2 -39.29 -18.10 65.69
C ALA A 2 -38.10 -17.17 65.89
N ARG A 3 -37.05 -17.27 65.13
CA ARG A 3 -36.02 -16.21 64.99
C ARG A 3 -35.95 -15.74 63.54
N SER A 4 -36.32 -14.49 63.37
CA SER A 4 -36.24 -13.68 62.22
C SER A 4 -34.76 -13.36 61.86
N ALA A 5 -34.33 -13.55 60.61
CA ALA A 5 -33.06 -13.07 60.11
C ALA A 5 -33.35 -11.97 59.11
N ARG A 6 -32.84 -10.76 59.38
CA ARG A 6 -32.88 -9.59 58.50
C ARG A 6 -31.75 -9.70 57.46
N THR A 7 -32.09 -9.64 56.21
CA THR A 7 -31.15 -9.49 55.10
C THR A 7 -30.96 -7.99 54.78
N SER A 8 -29.73 -7.52 54.94
CA SER A 8 -29.30 -6.19 54.58
C SER A 8 -28.80 -6.21 53.11
N THR A 9 -29.48 -5.51 52.22
CA THR A 9 -29.04 -5.27 50.85
C THR A 9 -28.23 -3.97 50.79
N SER A 10 -26.91 -4.07 50.66
CA SER A 10 -26.06 -2.92 50.32
C SER A 10 -25.95 -2.77 48.82
N GLY A 11 -26.61 -1.77 48.23
CA GLY A 11 -26.44 -1.36 46.86
C GLY A 11 -25.07 -0.71 46.65
N ARG A 12 -24.25 -1.31 45.78
CA ARG A 12 -23.07 -0.67 45.23
C ARG A 12 -23.48 0.01 43.93
N ALA A 13 -23.51 1.32 43.94
CA ALA A 13 -23.58 2.14 42.74
C ALA A 13 -22.31 1.96 41.94
N ARG A 14 -22.42 1.43 40.73
CA ARG A 14 -21.34 1.44 39.74
C ARG A 14 -21.28 2.82 39.10
N SER A 15 -20.24 3.56 39.40
CA SER A 15 -19.87 4.78 38.68
C SER A 15 -19.47 4.39 37.28
N ALA A 16 -20.25 4.77 36.26
CA ALA A 16 -19.85 4.73 34.87
C ALA A 16 -18.81 5.82 34.65
N ARG A 17 -17.56 5.41 34.52
CA ARG A 17 -16.51 6.28 33.95
C ARG A 17 -16.72 6.31 32.45
N THR A 18 -17.21 7.41 31.95
CA THR A 18 -17.12 7.76 30.52
C THR A 18 -15.67 8.01 30.19
N SER A 19 -15.05 7.04 29.57
CA SER A 19 -13.74 7.19 28.93
C SER A 19 -13.98 7.92 27.61
N THR A 20 -13.72 9.20 27.58
CA THR A 20 -13.55 9.95 26.33
C THR A 20 -12.19 9.55 25.76
N SER A 21 -12.19 8.54 24.91
CA SER A 21 -11.02 8.17 24.11
C SER A 21 -10.82 9.27 23.07
N GLY A 22 -9.87 10.17 23.33
CA GLY A 22 -9.35 11.09 22.33
C GLY A 22 -8.53 10.29 21.32
N TRP A 23 -9.08 10.10 20.13
CA TRP A 23 -8.35 9.58 18.99
C TRP A 23 -7.52 10.71 18.41
N ALA A 24 -6.24 10.73 18.75
CA ALA A 24 -5.27 11.61 18.11
C ALA A 24 -4.89 11.00 16.77
N LEU A 25 -5.12 11.75 15.68
CA LEU A 25 -4.63 11.47 14.34
C LEU A 25 -3.11 11.28 14.38
N ALA A 26 -2.65 10.12 14.06
CA ALA A 26 -1.25 9.87 13.77
C ALA A 26 -1.00 10.23 12.30
N LEU A 27 -0.80 11.47 12.00
CA LEU A 27 0.09 12.07 11.00
C LEU A 27 -0.11 13.59 10.93
N ALA A 28 0.08 14.26 12.06
CA ALA A 28 0.28 15.70 12.05
C ALA A 28 1.63 16.00 12.70
N LEU A 29 2.71 15.93 11.95
CA LEU A 29 3.95 16.59 12.34
C LEU A 29 3.76 18.08 12.18
N VAL A 30 3.42 18.66 13.31
CA VAL A 30 3.19 20.03 13.63
C VAL A 30 4.42 20.87 13.29
N LEU A 31 4.22 21.86 12.45
CA LEU A 31 5.02 23.07 12.45
C LEU A 31 4.35 24.07 13.38
N THR A 32 4.78 24.12 14.63
CA THR A 32 4.52 25.27 15.52
C THR A 32 5.58 26.33 15.26
N ALA A 33 5.23 27.36 14.50
CA ALA A 33 5.98 28.61 14.49
C ALA A 33 5.04 29.72 14.96
N CYS A 34 5.35 30.26 16.12
CA CYS A 34 4.79 31.52 16.63
C CYS A 34 5.27 32.71 15.80
N GLY A 35 4.38 33.66 15.52
CA GLY A 35 4.77 34.98 15.07
C GLY A 35 3.70 35.66 14.23
N GLY A 36 2.94 36.56 14.84
CA GLY A 36 1.94 37.39 14.19
C GLY A 36 2.55 38.41 13.24
N GLY A 37 1.79 38.81 12.24
CA GLY A 37 2.07 39.89 11.33
C GLY A 37 1.20 39.80 10.10
N SER A 38 0.08 40.57 10.12
CA SER A 38 -0.77 40.75 8.93
C SER A 38 -0.03 41.59 7.91
N ALA A 39 0.16 41.08 6.70
CA ALA A 39 0.57 41.87 5.54
C ALA A 39 -0.26 41.40 4.32
N PRO A 40 -0.56 42.28 3.35
CA PRO A 40 -1.59 42.09 2.35
C PRO A 40 -1.19 41.07 1.30
N GLN A 41 -2.20 40.33 0.82
CA GLN A 41 -2.07 39.37 -0.27
C GLN A 41 -1.67 40.07 -1.58
N PRO A 42 -0.68 39.56 -2.32
CA PRO A 42 -0.56 39.89 -3.72
C PRO A 42 -1.47 38.97 -4.54
N GLU A 43 -2.20 39.56 -5.47
CA GLU A 43 -2.91 38.84 -6.55
C GLU A 43 -1.88 38.00 -7.33
N VAL A 44 -2.07 36.68 -7.32
CA VAL A 44 -1.22 35.78 -8.11
C VAL A 44 -1.88 35.58 -9.47
N SER A 45 -1.29 36.22 -10.47
CA SER A 45 -1.55 35.97 -11.87
C SER A 45 -1.28 34.48 -12.19
N ALA A 46 -2.25 33.83 -12.79
CA ALA A 46 -2.12 32.48 -13.33
C ALA A 46 -1.08 32.49 -14.47
N SER A 47 0.10 31.94 -14.25
CA SER A 47 0.97 31.32 -15.27
C SER A 47 2.33 30.99 -14.69
N ALA A 48 2.51 29.74 -14.23
CA ALA A 48 3.80 29.05 -14.28
C ALA A 48 3.53 27.56 -14.07
N ARG A 49 3.78 26.76 -15.10
CA ARG A 49 3.90 25.30 -14.96
C ARG A 49 4.98 25.03 -13.91
N PRO A 50 4.79 24.08 -12.98
CA PRO A 50 5.89 23.60 -12.17
C PRO A 50 6.82 22.79 -13.07
N ASP A 51 8.03 23.30 -13.27
CA ASP A 51 9.14 22.54 -13.84
C ASP A 51 9.46 21.41 -12.86
N GLY A 52 9.13 20.18 -13.22
CA GLY A 52 9.40 18.99 -12.43
C GLY A 52 8.40 17.85 -12.55
N ALA A 53 7.36 17.98 -13.37
CA ALA A 53 6.57 16.81 -13.73
C ALA A 53 7.43 15.85 -14.60
N PRO A 54 7.52 14.55 -14.27
CA PRO A 54 8.22 13.62 -15.14
C PRO A 54 7.60 13.69 -16.54
N ALA A 55 8.46 13.76 -17.57
CA ALA A 55 8.01 13.74 -18.95
C ALA A 55 7.08 12.53 -19.16
N PRO A 56 5.98 12.68 -19.89
CA PRO A 56 5.15 11.53 -20.24
C PRO A 56 6.04 10.52 -20.97
N PHE A 57 5.99 9.27 -20.54
CA PHE A 57 6.68 8.18 -21.21
C PHE A 57 6.22 8.17 -22.68
N PRO A 58 7.14 7.92 -23.65
CA PRO A 58 6.74 7.86 -25.03
C PRO A 58 5.64 6.80 -25.18
N ALA A 59 4.57 7.18 -25.87
CA ALA A 59 3.53 6.26 -26.26
C ALA A 59 4.19 5.06 -26.97
N ILE A 60 3.80 3.86 -26.56
CA ILE A 60 4.21 2.64 -27.26
C ILE A 60 3.65 2.79 -28.66
N GLY A 61 4.55 2.89 -29.66
CA GLY A 61 4.17 3.17 -31.02
C GLY A 61 3.11 2.21 -31.53
N GLU A 62 2.01 2.76 -32.05
CA GLU A 62 1.11 2.08 -32.97
C GLU A 62 1.92 1.64 -34.18
N GLY A 63 2.27 0.39 -34.20
CA GLY A 63 3.08 -0.21 -35.26
C GLY A 63 2.92 -1.72 -35.36
N ALA A 64 1.81 -2.26 -34.84
CA ALA A 64 1.40 -3.61 -35.18
C ALA A 64 0.40 -3.50 -36.36
N GLN A 65 0.90 -3.70 -37.57
CA GLN A 65 0.04 -4.02 -38.70
C GLN A 65 -0.81 -5.23 -38.34
N GLU A 66 -2.13 -5.09 -38.45
CA GLU A 66 -3.06 -6.21 -38.48
C GLU A 66 -2.70 -7.10 -39.68
N GLY A 67 -1.80 -8.05 -39.44
CA GLY A 67 -1.64 -9.19 -40.30
C GLY A 67 -2.77 -10.17 -39.97
N GLU A 68 -3.61 -10.49 -40.94
CA GLU A 68 -4.55 -11.60 -40.88
C GLU A 68 -3.81 -12.83 -40.34
N VAL A 69 -4.15 -13.25 -39.12
CA VAL A 69 -3.72 -14.54 -38.55
C VAL A 69 -4.58 -15.60 -39.26
N GLY A 70 -4.13 -16.04 -40.42
CA GLY A 70 -4.62 -17.26 -41.03
C GLY A 70 -4.31 -18.43 -40.08
N ALA A 71 -5.26 -19.34 -39.91
CA ALA A 71 -5.11 -20.56 -39.15
C ALA A 71 -4.15 -21.54 -39.86
N GLU A 72 -2.89 -21.16 -39.96
CA GLU A 72 -1.80 -22.05 -40.36
C GLU A 72 -1.09 -22.48 -39.10
N GLY A 73 -1.05 -23.81 -38.89
CA GLY A 73 -0.50 -24.42 -37.69
C GLY A 73 0.94 -23.96 -37.44
N LEU A 74 1.29 -23.78 -36.14
CA LEU A 74 2.65 -23.48 -35.71
C LEU A 74 3.63 -24.44 -36.37
N SER A 75 4.75 -23.91 -36.86
CA SER A 75 5.83 -24.73 -37.40
C SER A 75 6.44 -25.60 -36.30
N LEU A 76 7.07 -26.71 -36.66
CA LEU A 76 7.80 -27.55 -35.69
C LEU A 76 8.87 -26.72 -34.96
N GLU A 77 9.48 -25.75 -35.62
CA GLU A 77 10.48 -24.83 -35.07
C GLU A 77 9.86 -23.88 -34.02
N ASP A 78 8.64 -23.39 -34.26
CA ASP A 78 7.90 -22.57 -33.26
C ASP A 78 7.50 -23.40 -32.02
N VAL A 79 7.14 -24.66 -32.20
CA VAL A 79 6.78 -25.58 -31.10
C VAL A 79 8.03 -25.93 -30.27
N GLU A 80 9.19 -26.16 -30.92
CA GLU A 80 10.45 -26.40 -30.21
C GLU A 80 10.90 -25.13 -29.44
N ALA A 81 10.81 -23.94 -30.06
CA ALA A 81 11.14 -22.69 -29.39
C ALA A 81 10.24 -22.41 -28.17
N MET A 82 8.93 -22.69 -28.27
CA MET A 82 8.02 -22.56 -27.13
C MET A 82 8.34 -23.59 -26.02
N ARG A 83 8.77 -24.79 -26.38
CA ARG A 83 9.18 -25.80 -25.41
C ARG A 83 10.46 -25.39 -24.69
N ASP A 84 11.49 -24.92 -25.42
CA ASP A 84 12.72 -24.41 -24.85
C ASP A 84 12.48 -23.22 -23.93
N LEU A 85 11.53 -22.34 -24.28
CA LEU A 85 11.11 -21.21 -23.43
C LEU A 85 10.42 -21.69 -22.16
N ALA A 86 9.56 -22.70 -22.26
CA ALA A 86 8.89 -23.32 -21.10
C ALA A 86 9.88 -24.01 -20.17
N ASP A 87 10.84 -24.77 -20.72
CA ASP A 87 11.90 -25.43 -19.95
C ASP A 87 12.82 -24.41 -19.27
N ALA A 88 13.16 -23.32 -19.95
CA ALA A 88 13.92 -22.21 -19.38
C ALA A 88 13.14 -21.50 -18.24
N ALA A 89 11.84 -21.29 -18.42
CA ALA A 89 10.99 -20.71 -17.40
C ALA A 89 10.87 -21.63 -16.16
N GLU A 90 10.74 -22.94 -16.35
CA GLU A 90 10.72 -23.92 -15.27
C GLU A 90 12.05 -23.99 -14.52
N GLN A 91 13.19 -23.93 -15.23
CA GLN A 91 14.51 -23.86 -14.62
C GLN A 91 14.70 -22.57 -13.81
N LEU A 92 14.21 -21.42 -14.31
CA LEU A 92 14.26 -20.15 -13.60
C LEU A 92 13.34 -20.16 -12.36
N ALA A 93 12.16 -20.74 -12.46
CA ALA A 93 11.25 -20.92 -11.32
C ALA A 93 11.86 -21.81 -10.23
N GLY A 94 12.56 -22.87 -10.62
CA GLY A 94 13.29 -23.74 -9.68
C GLY A 94 14.52 -23.09 -9.01
N GLN A 95 14.98 -21.94 -9.51
CA GLN A 95 16.09 -21.17 -8.94
C GLN A 95 15.63 -20.04 -8.00
N GLN A 96 14.32 -19.81 -7.88
CA GLN A 96 13.83 -18.82 -6.92
C GLN A 96 14.12 -19.30 -5.49
N PRO A 97 14.67 -18.41 -4.62
CA PRO A 97 14.95 -18.80 -3.24
C PRO A 97 13.64 -19.12 -2.53
N THR A 98 13.54 -20.35 -2.01
CA THR A 98 12.35 -20.81 -1.29
C THR A 98 12.37 -20.24 0.13
N ILE A 99 11.28 -19.59 0.54
CA ILE A 99 11.11 -19.15 1.92
C ILE A 99 10.69 -20.36 2.77
N ALA A 100 11.49 -20.68 3.78
CA ALA A 100 11.20 -21.81 4.65
C ALA A 100 9.94 -21.57 5.50
N ALA A 101 9.08 -22.58 5.60
CA ALA A 101 7.93 -22.56 6.50
C ALA A 101 8.39 -22.50 7.97
N ARG A 102 7.64 -21.78 8.81
CA ARG A 102 7.90 -21.62 10.25
C ARG A 102 6.78 -22.20 11.10
N ASP A 103 6.90 -22.09 12.40
CA ASP A 103 5.92 -22.65 13.38
C ASP A 103 4.60 -21.88 13.46
N GLY A 104 4.52 -20.70 12.88
CA GLY A 104 3.36 -19.81 12.93
C GLY A 104 3.49 -18.69 13.98
N SER A 105 4.61 -18.60 14.69
CA SER A 105 4.89 -17.49 15.60
C SER A 105 5.00 -16.18 14.81
N PRO A 106 4.53 -15.05 15.39
CA PRO A 106 4.64 -13.74 14.77
C PRO A 106 6.08 -13.31 14.50
N VAL A 107 6.32 -12.78 13.32
CA VAL A 107 7.62 -12.32 12.80
C VAL A 107 7.63 -10.80 12.72
N LEU A 108 8.74 -10.17 13.09
CA LEU A 108 8.92 -8.72 13.02
C LEU A 108 9.33 -8.27 11.62
N GLY A 109 8.79 -7.13 11.23
CA GLY A 109 9.15 -6.42 10.02
C GLY A 109 9.01 -4.92 10.19
N GLY A 110 9.22 -4.20 9.11
CA GLY A 110 8.99 -2.77 9.05
C GLY A 110 8.44 -2.38 7.68
N ASP A 111 8.03 -1.13 7.55
CA ASP A 111 7.78 -0.54 6.25
C ASP A 111 8.58 0.75 6.08
N ILE A 112 8.90 1.05 4.84
CA ILE A 112 9.67 2.24 4.44
C ILE A 112 9.11 2.80 3.15
N SER A 113 9.24 4.13 3.01
CA SER A 113 8.89 4.80 1.77
C SER A 113 9.65 6.12 1.63
N TRP A 114 9.04 7.11 0.98
CA TRP A 114 9.63 8.43 0.78
C TRP A 114 10.11 9.14 2.07
N PRO A 115 9.50 8.99 3.28
CA PRO A 115 10.01 9.66 4.47
C PRO A 115 11.43 9.23 4.85
N GLN A 116 11.80 7.98 4.60
CA GLN A 116 13.11 7.42 4.88
C GLN A 116 14.17 7.75 3.81
N CYS A 117 13.76 8.29 2.64
CA CYS A 117 14.71 8.78 1.64
C CYS A 117 15.59 9.92 2.18
N PRO A 118 16.78 10.14 1.63
CA PRO A 118 17.63 11.29 1.97
C PRO A 118 16.84 12.60 1.92
N LYS A 119 17.04 13.48 2.92
CA LYS A 119 16.24 14.68 3.11
C LYS A 119 16.26 15.61 1.88
N GLY A 120 15.08 16.12 1.50
CA GLY A 120 14.92 17.16 0.49
C GLY A 120 14.62 16.68 -0.91
N LEU A 121 14.50 15.37 -1.14
CA LEU A 121 13.99 14.80 -2.40
C LEU A 121 12.45 14.87 -2.48
N GLY A 122 11.88 14.32 -3.53
CA GLY A 122 10.44 14.19 -3.71
C GLY A 122 9.76 15.45 -4.22
N ILE A 123 8.42 15.41 -4.27
CA ILE A 123 7.62 16.53 -4.78
C ILE A 123 7.63 17.72 -3.80
N PRO A 124 7.35 18.94 -4.28
CA PRO A 124 7.37 20.15 -3.42
C PRO A 124 6.45 20.02 -2.20
N GLN A 125 5.31 19.37 -2.35
CA GLN A 125 4.31 19.16 -1.30
C GLN A 125 4.75 18.13 -0.25
N ARG A 126 5.64 17.20 -0.61
CA ARG A 126 6.07 16.08 0.24
C ARG A 126 7.58 15.83 0.10
N ARG A 127 8.37 16.75 0.70
CA ARG A 127 9.83 16.57 0.74
C ARG A 127 10.21 15.46 1.71
N THR A 128 11.14 14.62 1.27
CA THR A 128 11.69 13.52 2.05
C THR A 128 12.36 14.01 3.33
N LEU A 129 12.30 13.19 4.39
CA LEU A 129 12.63 13.61 5.75
C LEU A 129 13.96 13.06 6.26
N GLY A 130 14.47 11.99 5.68
CA GLY A 130 15.64 11.27 6.18
C GLY A 130 15.36 10.54 7.49
N LEU A 131 14.14 10.00 7.65
CA LEU A 131 13.79 9.21 8.82
C LEU A 131 14.62 7.93 8.89
N PRO A 132 14.75 7.33 10.08
CA PRO A 132 15.57 6.16 10.26
C PRO A 132 14.99 4.93 9.53
N MET A 133 15.88 4.10 8.99
CA MET A 133 15.56 2.79 8.43
C MET A 133 15.17 1.78 9.52
N PRO A 134 14.51 0.66 9.18
CA PRO A 134 14.15 -0.39 10.13
C PRO A 134 15.34 -0.90 10.95
N THR A 135 15.05 -1.42 12.14
CA THR A 135 16.06 -2.01 13.03
C THR A 135 16.59 -3.36 12.51
N PRO A 136 17.79 -3.79 12.92
CA PRO A 136 18.43 -5.01 12.39
C PRO A 136 17.70 -6.33 12.70
N ASP A 137 16.76 -6.34 13.65
CA ASP A 137 15.97 -7.51 14.04
C ASP A 137 14.74 -7.76 13.16
N MET A 138 14.50 -6.91 12.16
CA MET A 138 13.45 -7.10 11.18
C MET A 138 13.81 -8.20 10.18
N GLU A 139 12.81 -9.01 9.80
CA GLU A 139 12.97 -10.11 8.87
C GLU A 139 12.36 -9.84 7.50
N TYR A 140 11.46 -8.86 7.41
CA TYR A 140 10.85 -8.40 6.17
C TYR A 140 10.64 -6.90 6.16
N VAL A 141 10.51 -6.36 4.95
CA VAL A 141 10.18 -4.95 4.73
C VAL A 141 9.09 -4.83 3.66
N VAL A 142 8.11 -3.97 3.92
CA VAL A 142 7.12 -3.54 2.92
C VAL A 142 7.55 -2.17 2.39
N VAL A 143 7.85 -2.06 1.09
CA VAL A 143 8.38 -0.84 0.49
C VAL A 143 7.28 -0.04 -0.20
N GLY A 144 7.15 1.23 0.14
CA GLY A 144 6.21 2.14 -0.49
C GLY A 144 6.66 2.59 -1.87
N LEU A 145 5.77 2.47 -2.84
CA LEU A 145 6.06 2.75 -4.25
C LEU A 145 5.96 4.23 -4.62
N THR A 146 5.32 5.05 -3.77
CA THR A 146 4.95 6.43 -4.10
C THR A 146 5.49 7.46 -3.10
N ASN A 147 5.62 8.71 -3.58
CA ASN A 147 5.92 9.89 -2.74
C ASN A 147 4.64 10.71 -2.44
N GLY A 148 3.63 10.04 -2.01
CA GLY A 148 2.24 10.46 -1.96
C GLY A 148 1.44 9.53 -2.85
N PRO A 149 0.15 9.75 -3.02
CA PRO A 149 -0.68 8.86 -3.80
C PRO A 149 -0.53 9.08 -5.31
N GLY A 150 -1.08 8.16 -6.08
CA GLY A 150 -1.23 8.28 -7.51
C GLY A 150 0.07 8.12 -8.29
N PHE A 151 0.40 9.12 -9.11
CA PHE A 151 1.43 9.05 -10.14
C PHE A 151 2.80 9.64 -9.72
N TYR A 152 3.04 9.79 -8.41
CA TYR A 152 4.31 10.31 -7.90
C TYR A 152 5.19 9.18 -7.37
N PRO A 153 6.32 8.84 -8.02
CA PRO A 153 7.16 7.72 -7.61
C PRO A 153 7.93 8.04 -6.33
N ASN A 154 8.22 7.02 -5.54
CA ASN A 154 9.15 7.12 -4.42
C ASN A 154 10.55 7.47 -4.96
N PRO A 155 11.13 8.62 -4.57
CA PRO A 155 12.35 9.14 -5.18
C PRO A 155 13.62 8.35 -4.85
N CYS A 156 13.56 7.42 -3.90
CA CYS A 156 14.69 6.54 -3.56
C CYS A 156 14.28 5.05 -3.54
N LEU A 157 13.30 4.67 -4.38
CA LEU A 157 12.82 3.29 -4.43
C LEU A 157 13.95 2.28 -4.73
N ALA A 158 14.83 2.62 -5.68
CA ALA A 158 15.94 1.74 -6.06
C ALA A 158 16.90 1.50 -4.90
N GLU A 159 17.27 2.55 -4.16
CA GLU A 159 18.16 2.48 -3.01
C GLU A 159 17.52 1.69 -1.85
N GLN A 160 16.22 1.85 -1.64
CA GLN A 160 15.48 1.12 -0.62
C GLN A 160 15.39 -0.38 -0.96
N VAL A 161 15.10 -0.72 -2.20
CA VAL A 161 15.08 -2.12 -2.66
C VAL A 161 16.47 -2.74 -2.56
N ALA A 162 17.53 -2.02 -2.95
CA ALA A 162 18.91 -2.47 -2.79
C ALA A 162 19.26 -2.71 -1.32
N TRP A 163 18.88 -1.78 -0.42
CA TRP A 163 19.08 -1.90 1.02
C TRP A 163 18.45 -3.16 1.63
N VAL A 164 17.21 -3.50 1.18
CA VAL A 164 16.49 -4.72 1.61
C VAL A 164 17.22 -5.97 1.12
N ARG A 165 17.64 -5.97 -0.15
CA ARG A 165 18.36 -7.09 -0.79
C ARG A 165 19.73 -7.36 -0.15
N GLU A 166 20.51 -6.32 0.12
CA GLU A 166 21.83 -6.44 0.77
C GLU A 166 21.75 -7.10 2.15
N ARG A 167 20.60 -6.99 2.80
CA ARG A 167 20.34 -7.58 4.12
C ARG A 167 19.67 -8.94 4.07
N GLY A 168 19.32 -9.42 2.88
CA GLY A 168 18.61 -10.68 2.70
C GLY A 168 17.22 -10.70 3.34
N LEU A 169 16.58 -9.53 3.50
CA LEU A 169 15.25 -9.41 4.09
C LEU A 169 14.18 -9.82 3.06
N LEU A 170 13.06 -10.34 3.53
CA LEU A 170 11.90 -10.57 2.68
C LEU A 170 11.28 -9.26 2.26
N LEU A 171 10.68 -9.21 1.07
CA LEU A 171 10.22 -7.98 0.42
C LEU A 171 8.76 -8.07 0.01
N SER A 172 7.98 -7.03 0.33
CA SER A 172 6.65 -6.76 -0.22
C SER A 172 6.55 -5.29 -0.62
N ALA A 173 5.46 -4.88 -1.25
CA ALA A 173 5.26 -3.51 -1.70
C ALA A 173 3.88 -2.96 -1.31
N TYR A 174 3.78 -1.63 -1.14
CA TYR A 174 2.52 -0.94 -0.99
C TYR A 174 2.43 0.33 -1.83
N ALA A 175 1.22 0.75 -2.14
CA ALA A 175 0.95 1.97 -2.86
C ALA A 175 -0.18 2.74 -2.19
N VAL A 176 0.08 4.00 -1.87
CA VAL A 176 -0.93 4.92 -1.36
C VAL A 176 -1.89 5.29 -2.49
N LEU A 177 -3.17 5.20 -2.23
CA LEU A 177 -4.22 5.63 -3.14
C LEU A 177 -4.84 6.95 -2.66
N SER A 178 -5.43 7.71 -3.59
CA SER A 178 -6.24 8.88 -3.28
C SER A 178 -7.24 9.15 -4.39
N TYR A 179 -8.17 10.03 -4.14
CA TYR A 179 -9.06 10.55 -5.17
C TYR A 179 -8.25 11.34 -6.22
N PRO A 180 -8.46 11.10 -7.52
CA PRO A 180 -7.74 11.82 -8.57
C PRO A 180 -8.15 13.28 -8.64
N ASP A 181 -7.20 14.14 -9.01
CA ASP A 181 -7.49 15.50 -9.43
C ASP A 181 -8.06 15.56 -10.86
N ASP A 182 -8.51 16.74 -11.26
CA ASP A 182 -9.10 16.95 -12.59
C ASP A 182 -8.12 16.60 -13.71
N GLN A 183 -6.83 16.85 -13.52
CA GLN A 183 -5.81 16.55 -14.52
C GLN A 183 -5.64 15.03 -14.70
N ALA A 184 -5.63 14.26 -13.62
CA ALA A 184 -5.55 12.80 -13.68
C ALA A 184 -6.82 12.20 -14.31
N LEU A 185 -8.00 12.76 -14.02
CA LEU A 185 -9.26 12.36 -14.66
C LEU A 185 -9.25 12.64 -16.15
N GLU A 186 -8.83 13.83 -16.59
CA GLU A 186 -8.73 14.18 -18.01
C GLU A 186 -7.75 13.28 -18.75
N GLN A 187 -6.61 12.96 -18.11
CA GLN A 187 -5.56 12.17 -18.74
C GLN A 187 -5.86 10.67 -18.79
N PHE A 188 -6.51 10.11 -17.80
CA PHE A 188 -6.61 8.67 -17.60
C PHE A 188 -8.05 8.15 -17.49
N GLY A 189 -9.06 9.03 -17.44
CA GLY A 189 -10.45 8.63 -17.25
C GLY A 189 -10.98 7.73 -18.36
N ASP A 190 -10.50 7.90 -19.59
CA ASP A 190 -10.87 7.09 -20.77
C ASP A 190 -9.87 5.95 -21.05
N ASP A 191 -8.76 5.87 -20.28
CA ASP A 191 -7.67 4.92 -20.54
C ASP A 191 -7.75 3.73 -19.57
N GLY A 192 -8.55 2.71 -19.93
CA GLY A 192 -8.69 1.52 -19.12
C GLY A 192 -9.85 0.61 -19.52
N PRO A 193 -10.08 -0.48 -18.76
CA PRO A 193 -11.09 -1.48 -19.12
C PRO A 193 -12.53 -1.09 -18.76
N HIS A 194 -12.76 0.10 -18.19
CA HIS A 194 -14.08 0.55 -17.77
C HIS A 194 -14.64 1.61 -18.72
N ASP A 195 -15.98 1.80 -18.70
CA ASP A 195 -16.65 2.83 -19.48
C ASP A 195 -16.29 4.24 -18.99
N GLY A 196 -15.35 4.89 -19.66
CA GLY A 196 -14.88 6.23 -19.34
C GLY A 196 -15.95 7.34 -19.52
N ALA A 197 -17.00 7.09 -20.28
CA ALA A 197 -18.11 8.03 -20.42
C ALA A 197 -18.96 8.12 -19.14
N SER A 198 -18.86 7.14 -18.23
CA SER A 198 -19.49 7.18 -16.93
C SER A 198 -18.54 7.71 -15.87
N ALA A 199 -19.03 8.54 -14.93
CA ALA A 199 -18.20 9.13 -13.88
C ALA A 199 -17.47 8.06 -13.03
N LEU A 200 -18.14 6.98 -12.65
CA LEU A 200 -17.54 5.90 -11.89
C LEU A 200 -16.58 5.04 -12.74
N GLY A 201 -16.85 4.90 -14.04
CA GLY A 201 -15.96 4.20 -14.95
C GLY A 201 -14.67 4.96 -15.16
N ALA A 202 -14.73 6.28 -15.34
CA ALA A 202 -13.56 7.15 -15.42
C ALA A 202 -12.69 7.05 -14.14
N LEU A 203 -13.30 7.08 -12.96
CA LEU A 203 -12.60 6.90 -11.67
C LEU A 203 -11.93 5.52 -11.56
N ARG A 204 -12.61 4.45 -12.00
CA ARG A 204 -12.01 3.11 -12.07
C ARG A 204 -10.83 3.06 -13.03
N ASN A 205 -10.91 3.72 -14.18
CA ASN A 205 -9.81 3.79 -15.12
C ASN A 205 -8.61 4.52 -14.53
N VAL A 206 -8.81 5.64 -13.82
CA VAL A 206 -7.69 6.31 -13.13
C VAL A 206 -7.05 5.41 -12.08
N GLY A 207 -7.83 4.72 -11.24
CA GLY A 207 -7.29 3.75 -10.29
C GLY A 207 -6.50 2.61 -10.97
N TYR A 208 -7.03 2.12 -12.09
CA TYR A 208 -6.36 1.12 -12.93
C TYR A 208 -5.00 1.63 -13.44
N GLN A 209 -4.94 2.85 -13.93
CA GLN A 209 -3.68 3.47 -14.41
C GLN A 209 -2.69 3.76 -13.29
N GLN A 210 -3.15 4.08 -12.06
CA GLN A 210 -2.28 4.18 -10.89
C GLN A 210 -1.58 2.83 -10.62
N ALA A 211 -2.31 1.71 -10.68
CA ALA A 211 -1.72 0.38 -10.53
C ALA A 211 -0.69 0.09 -11.61
N LEU A 212 -1.01 0.34 -12.88
CA LEU A 212 -0.06 0.14 -13.98
C LEU A 212 1.19 1.02 -13.85
N TYR A 213 1.03 2.26 -13.37
CA TYR A 213 2.16 3.15 -13.08
C TYR A 213 3.08 2.55 -12.01
N ASN A 214 2.53 2.09 -10.91
CA ASN A 214 3.28 1.47 -9.83
C ASN A 214 3.98 0.17 -10.27
N ILE A 215 3.32 -0.66 -11.08
CA ILE A 215 3.93 -1.87 -11.67
C ILE A 215 5.14 -1.51 -12.54
N ARG A 216 5.06 -0.43 -13.34
CA ARG A 216 6.23 0.05 -14.08
C ARG A 216 7.37 0.47 -13.16
N SER A 217 7.06 1.16 -12.06
CA SER A 217 8.05 1.57 -11.05
C SER A 217 8.71 0.35 -10.39
N MET A 218 7.92 -0.69 -10.06
CA MET A 218 8.44 -1.95 -9.52
C MET A 218 9.39 -2.64 -10.51
N ARG A 219 8.97 -2.76 -11.78
CA ARG A 219 9.80 -3.37 -12.84
C ARG A 219 11.10 -2.63 -13.09
N ALA A 220 11.09 -1.30 -13.00
CA ALA A 220 12.29 -0.47 -13.20
C ALA A 220 13.39 -0.71 -12.16
N VAL A 221 13.06 -1.30 -11.00
CA VAL A 221 14.00 -1.62 -9.91
C VAL A 221 14.05 -3.13 -9.61
N ASP A 222 13.51 -3.95 -10.52
CA ASP A 222 13.37 -5.41 -10.38
C ASP A 222 12.64 -5.85 -9.11
N LEU A 223 11.77 -4.99 -8.54
CA LEU A 223 10.98 -5.35 -7.37
C LEU A 223 9.89 -6.34 -7.80
N ASP A 224 10.03 -7.57 -7.39
CA ASP A 224 9.00 -8.60 -7.51
C ASP A 224 8.42 -8.91 -6.14
N THR A 225 7.09 -9.14 -6.09
CA THR A 225 6.37 -9.46 -4.88
C THR A 225 5.09 -10.23 -5.23
N PRO A 226 4.68 -11.23 -4.43
CA PRO A 226 3.43 -11.96 -4.71
C PRO A 226 2.17 -11.14 -4.44
N LEU A 227 2.29 -10.00 -3.76
CA LEU A 227 1.17 -9.18 -3.34
C LEU A 227 1.57 -7.71 -3.21
N VAL A 228 0.66 -6.80 -3.58
CA VAL A 228 0.80 -5.35 -3.35
C VAL A 228 -0.31 -4.91 -2.40
N TRP A 229 0.05 -4.12 -1.39
CA TRP A 229 -0.91 -3.55 -0.45
C TRP A 229 -1.45 -2.22 -0.98
N LEU A 230 -2.77 -2.09 -1.03
CA LEU A 230 -3.47 -0.84 -1.33
C LEU A 230 -3.65 -0.07 -0.02
N ASP A 231 -2.96 1.04 0.10
CA ASP A 231 -3.02 1.90 1.27
C ASP A 231 -4.14 2.93 1.09
N VAL A 232 -5.18 2.79 1.91
CA VAL A 232 -6.40 3.61 1.89
C VAL A 232 -6.53 4.32 3.24
N GLU A 233 -5.95 5.51 3.30
CA GLU A 233 -5.98 6.39 4.47
C GLU A 233 -6.05 7.86 4.04
N PRO A 234 -6.38 8.80 4.93
CA PRO A 234 -6.31 10.22 4.62
C PRO A 234 -4.85 10.65 4.38
N VAL A 235 -4.63 11.33 3.26
CA VAL A 235 -3.30 11.84 2.89
C VAL A 235 -3.38 13.35 2.77
N ALA A 236 -2.63 14.07 3.60
CA ALA A 236 -2.59 15.52 3.56
C ALA A 236 -2.24 16.03 2.16
N LEU A 237 -3.00 16.99 1.66
CA LEU A 237 -2.90 17.59 0.31
C LEU A 237 -3.33 16.69 -0.86
N PHE A 238 -3.80 15.47 -0.57
CA PHE A 238 -4.31 14.52 -1.56
C PHE A 238 -5.56 13.84 -0.99
N GLU A 239 -6.55 14.65 -0.71
CA GLU A 239 -7.73 14.23 0.06
C GLU A 239 -8.67 13.37 -0.77
N TRP A 240 -9.31 12.43 -0.11
CA TRP A 240 -10.41 11.68 -0.68
C TRP A 240 -11.63 12.58 -0.89
N SER A 241 -12.49 12.23 -1.83
CA SER A 241 -13.75 12.95 -2.02
C SER A 241 -14.71 12.72 -0.85
N GLY A 242 -15.75 13.55 -0.75
CA GLY A 242 -16.84 13.33 0.20
C GLY A 242 -17.84 12.23 -0.21
N ASP A 243 -17.62 11.56 -1.34
CA ASP A 243 -18.48 10.49 -1.86
C ASP A 243 -17.78 9.12 -1.75
N PRO A 244 -18.16 8.26 -0.78
CA PRO A 244 -17.56 6.95 -0.61
C PRO A 244 -17.70 6.03 -1.84
N VAL A 245 -18.76 6.18 -2.63
CA VAL A 245 -18.97 5.38 -3.84
C VAL A 245 -17.97 5.76 -4.92
N ALA A 246 -17.70 7.05 -5.07
CA ALA A 246 -16.68 7.54 -5.99
C ALA A 246 -15.27 7.12 -5.57
N ASN A 247 -14.97 7.18 -4.27
CA ASN A 247 -13.70 6.72 -3.71
C ASN A 247 -13.51 5.20 -3.90
N ALA A 248 -14.56 4.41 -3.65
CA ALA A 248 -14.58 2.96 -3.86
C ALA A 248 -14.25 2.61 -5.32
N ALA A 249 -14.76 3.38 -6.29
CA ALA A 249 -14.48 3.16 -7.70
C ALA A 249 -12.97 3.26 -8.02
N VAL A 250 -12.24 4.22 -7.41
CA VAL A 250 -10.78 4.32 -7.57
C VAL A 250 -10.07 3.08 -7.02
N VAL A 251 -10.47 2.63 -5.82
CA VAL A 251 -9.87 1.44 -5.18
C VAL A 251 -10.15 0.16 -5.98
N GLU A 252 -11.38 -0.01 -6.49
CA GLU A 252 -11.74 -1.13 -7.37
C GLU A 252 -10.91 -1.14 -8.66
N GLY A 253 -10.70 0.04 -9.25
CA GLY A 253 -9.87 0.18 -10.45
C GLY A 253 -8.41 -0.19 -10.19
N ALA A 254 -7.83 0.30 -9.10
CA ALA A 254 -6.46 -0.04 -8.72
C ALA A 254 -6.30 -1.54 -8.45
N ARG A 255 -7.23 -2.15 -7.71
CA ARG A 255 -7.27 -3.60 -7.53
C ARG A 255 -7.23 -4.33 -8.86
N ARG A 256 -8.13 -3.97 -9.78
CA ARG A 256 -8.22 -4.59 -11.09
C ARG A 256 -6.92 -4.48 -11.89
N GLY A 257 -6.25 -3.31 -11.84
CA GLY A 257 -4.98 -3.11 -12.54
C GLY A 257 -3.85 -4.01 -12.06
N TYR A 258 -3.76 -4.25 -10.75
CA TYR A 258 -2.79 -5.20 -10.20
C TYR A 258 -3.15 -6.64 -10.55
N GLU A 259 -4.43 -7.03 -10.41
CA GLU A 259 -4.89 -8.39 -10.70
C GLU A 259 -4.71 -8.78 -12.16
N ASP A 260 -5.01 -7.87 -13.11
CA ASP A 260 -4.79 -8.08 -14.55
C ASP A 260 -3.30 -8.23 -14.91
N ALA A 261 -2.41 -7.66 -14.10
CA ALA A 261 -0.97 -7.84 -14.24
C ALA A 261 -0.41 -9.05 -13.49
N GLY A 262 -1.25 -9.86 -12.86
CA GLY A 262 -0.89 -11.10 -12.16
C GLY A 262 -0.51 -10.93 -10.70
N TYR A 263 -0.62 -9.72 -10.11
CA TYR A 263 -0.38 -9.50 -8.69
C TYR A 263 -1.65 -9.76 -7.87
N ARG A 264 -1.49 -10.35 -6.71
CA ARG A 264 -2.52 -10.31 -5.68
C ARG A 264 -2.53 -8.93 -5.02
N VAL A 265 -3.66 -8.57 -4.40
CA VAL A 265 -3.75 -7.35 -3.60
C VAL A 265 -4.15 -7.66 -2.16
N GLY A 266 -3.73 -6.82 -1.24
CA GLY A 266 -4.24 -6.68 0.11
C GLY A 266 -4.60 -5.23 0.37
N VAL A 267 -5.23 -4.92 1.50
CA VAL A 267 -5.54 -3.54 1.90
C VAL A 267 -4.83 -3.19 3.20
N TYR A 268 -4.36 -1.93 3.28
CA TYR A 268 -3.89 -1.30 4.50
C TYR A 268 -4.85 -0.19 4.89
N SER A 269 -5.33 -0.21 6.13
CA SER A 269 -6.18 0.82 6.71
C SER A 269 -6.45 0.55 8.20
N THR A 270 -7.42 1.27 8.75
CA THR A 270 -8.16 0.88 9.96
C THR A 270 -9.64 0.65 9.57
N PRO A 271 -10.44 -0.10 10.35
CA PRO A 271 -11.87 -0.26 10.08
C PRO A 271 -12.61 1.09 9.96
N TYR A 272 -12.27 2.04 10.83
CA TYR A 272 -12.88 3.36 10.82
C TYR A 272 -12.54 4.18 9.58
N LEU A 273 -11.25 4.23 9.18
CA LEU A 273 -10.82 4.97 8.00
C LEU A 273 -11.38 4.37 6.72
N TRP A 274 -11.39 3.06 6.62
CA TRP A 274 -11.98 2.36 5.49
C TRP A 274 -13.46 2.72 5.31
N GLU A 275 -14.25 2.60 6.38
CA GLU A 275 -15.67 2.96 6.35
C GLU A 275 -15.89 4.44 5.96
N GLN A 276 -15.08 5.35 6.51
CA GLN A 276 -15.20 6.78 6.19
C GLN A 276 -14.83 7.10 4.74
N ILE A 277 -13.86 6.39 4.15
CA ILE A 277 -13.34 6.69 2.82
C ILE A 277 -14.14 5.98 1.73
N VAL A 278 -14.38 4.68 1.87
CA VAL A 278 -14.97 3.85 0.81
C VAL A 278 -16.30 3.18 1.21
N GLY A 279 -16.81 3.51 2.38
CA GLY A 279 -18.09 2.98 2.88
C GLY A 279 -18.05 1.47 3.13
N GLU A 280 -19.08 0.77 2.67
CA GLU A 280 -19.24 -0.68 2.86
C GLU A 280 -18.47 -1.52 1.83
N LEU A 281 -17.49 -0.95 1.11
CA LEU A 281 -16.72 -1.71 0.12
C LEU A 281 -16.05 -2.92 0.77
N SER A 282 -16.32 -4.11 0.23
CA SER A 282 -15.66 -5.35 0.62
C SER A 282 -15.03 -6.01 -0.60
N LEU A 283 -13.72 -6.14 -0.58
CA LEU A 283 -12.93 -6.73 -1.67
C LEU A 283 -12.63 -8.22 -1.43
N GLY A 284 -12.82 -8.71 -0.18
CA GLY A 284 -12.50 -10.08 0.21
C GLY A 284 -11.00 -10.40 0.16
N VAL A 285 -10.14 -9.38 0.29
CA VAL A 285 -8.69 -9.50 0.18
C VAL A 285 -8.01 -9.45 1.56
N PRO A 286 -6.74 -9.87 1.70
CA PRO A 286 -5.97 -9.81 2.95
C PRO A 286 -5.86 -8.39 3.52
N GLU A 287 -5.68 -8.30 4.84
CA GLU A 287 -5.64 -7.04 5.57
C GLU A 287 -4.31 -6.83 6.31
N TRP A 288 -3.76 -5.63 6.16
CA TRP A 288 -2.69 -5.06 6.94
C TRP A 288 -3.28 -3.92 7.78
N ARG A 289 -3.30 -4.10 9.10
CA ARG A 289 -4.10 -3.29 10.02
C ARG A 289 -3.24 -2.33 10.82
N ALA A 290 -3.51 -1.03 10.70
CA ALA A 290 -2.81 0.00 11.46
C ALA A 290 -3.28 0.06 12.91
N ALA A 291 -2.33 0.24 13.84
CA ALA A 291 -2.59 0.46 15.25
C ALA A 291 -2.22 1.89 15.70
N GLY A 292 -1.51 2.66 14.86
CA GLY A 292 -1.05 4.01 15.16
C GLY A 292 0.18 4.05 16.09
N GLU A 293 0.41 5.19 16.73
CA GLU A 293 1.53 5.37 17.67
C GLU A 293 1.23 4.60 18.97
N THR A 294 1.81 3.42 19.09
CA THR A 294 1.52 2.49 20.17
C THR A 294 2.60 1.41 20.29
N SER A 295 2.25 0.17 20.62
CA SER A 295 3.17 -0.93 20.89
C SER A 295 2.91 -2.15 20.01
N ARG A 296 3.91 -3.05 19.94
CA ARG A 296 3.76 -4.37 19.31
C ARG A 296 2.56 -5.16 19.86
N ALA A 297 2.27 -5.07 21.15
CA ALA A 297 1.15 -5.79 21.75
C ALA A 297 -0.19 -5.33 21.19
N GLU A 298 -0.39 -4.02 21.06
CA GLU A 298 -1.58 -3.43 20.44
C GLU A 298 -1.67 -3.79 18.95
N ALA A 299 -0.55 -3.78 18.22
CA ALA A 299 -0.52 -4.19 16.81
C ALA A 299 -0.94 -5.66 16.64
N LEU A 300 -0.54 -6.54 17.55
CA LEU A 300 -0.99 -7.95 17.57
C LEU A 300 -2.49 -8.08 17.90
N GLU A 301 -3.05 -7.21 18.74
CA GLU A 301 -4.49 -7.20 19.01
C GLU A 301 -5.31 -6.85 17.76
N ARG A 302 -4.72 -6.06 16.80
CA ARG A 302 -5.34 -5.79 15.50
C ARG A 302 -5.53 -7.03 14.65
N CYS A 303 -4.87 -8.13 14.94
CA CYS A 303 -5.13 -9.42 14.31
C CYS A 303 -6.47 -10.07 14.71
N GLY A 304 -7.12 -9.55 15.76
CA GLY A 304 -8.43 -10.00 16.23
C GLY A 304 -9.59 -9.64 15.28
N ALA A 305 -10.70 -10.36 15.41
CA ALA A 305 -11.87 -10.19 14.56
C ALA A 305 -12.51 -8.79 14.66
N ASP A 306 -12.43 -8.16 15.82
CA ASP A 306 -13.00 -6.82 16.08
C ASP A 306 -12.31 -5.70 15.28
N TRP A 307 -11.17 -5.99 14.67
CA TRP A 307 -10.36 -5.06 13.90
C TRP A 307 -10.40 -5.31 12.39
N SER A 308 -11.36 -6.10 11.91
CA SER A 308 -11.52 -6.36 10.50
C SER A 308 -11.83 -5.07 9.72
N ILE A 309 -11.06 -4.83 8.66
CA ILE A 309 -11.23 -3.65 7.78
C ILE A 309 -12.42 -3.88 6.85
N GLN A 310 -12.47 -5.03 6.18
CA GLN A 310 -13.47 -5.32 5.14
C GLN A 310 -13.84 -6.83 5.08
N GLY A 311 -13.55 -7.58 6.13
CA GLY A 311 -13.84 -9.02 6.24
C GLY A 311 -12.74 -9.95 5.74
N GLY A 312 -11.53 -9.41 5.46
CA GLY A 312 -10.40 -10.18 4.96
C GLY A 312 -9.57 -10.86 6.05
N GLU A 313 -8.65 -11.74 5.60
CA GLU A 313 -7.67 -12.40 6.46
C GLU A 313 -6.70 -11.38 7.08
N PRO A 314 -6.55 -11.31 8.42
CA PRO A 314 -5.55 -10.46 9.04
C PRO A 314 -4.15 -11.03 8.82
N VAL A 315 -3.28 -10.25 8.18
CA VAL A 315 -1.90 -10.68 7.83
C VAL A 315 -0.86 -9.92 8.63
N LEU A 316 -0.97 -8.60 8.70
CA LEU A 316 -0.02 -7.74 9.37
C LEU A 316 -0.71 -6.78 10.35
N GLY A 317 -0.07 -6.51 11.48
CA GLY A 317 -0.34 -5.38 12.35
C GLY A 317 0.83 -4.39 12.29
N GLN A 318 0.54 -3.08 12.14
CA GLN A 318 1.55 -2.01 12.10
C GLN A 318 1.42 -1.11 13.32
N TRP A 319 2.55 -0.64 13.85
CA TRP A 319 2.59 0.41 14.85
C TRP A 319 3.77 1.37 14.60
N LEU A 320 3.60 2.61 15.03
CA LEU A 320 4.66 3.63 15.01
C LEU A 320 5.33 3.71 16.39
N GLU A 321 6.66 3.56 16.42
CA GLU A 321 7.48 3.73 17.62
C GLU A 321 8.87 4.26 17.21
N ASP A 322 9.42 5.19 17.95
CA ASP A 322 10.74 5.80 17.70
C ASP A 322 10.93 6.31 16.25
N SER A 323 9.90 6.93 15.67
CA SER A 323 9.89 7.43 14.29
C SER A 323 10.14 6.35 13.24
N ARG A 324 9.78 5.10 13.52
CA ARG A 324 9.80 3.95 12.61
C ARG A 324 8.45 3.29 12.55
N ASP A 325 8.11 2.87 11.36
CA ASP A 325 6.95 2.04 11.11
C ASP A 325 7.35 0.57 11.30
N HIS A 326 6.88 -0.01 12.39
CA HIS A 326 7.11 -1.40 12.75
C HIS A 326 5.94 -2.26 12.34
N ASN A 327 6.22 -3.49 11.96
CA ASN A 327 5.20 -4.45 11.58
C ASN A 327 5.39 -5.79 12.30
N VAL A 328 4.29 -6.49 12.50
CA VAL A 328 4.31 -7.86 12.99
C VAL A 328 3.31 -8.70 12.19
N THR A 329 3.73 -9.91 11.80
CA THR A 329 2.77 -10.84 11.19
C THR A 329 1.76 -11.33 12.21
N CYS A 330 0.51 -11.49 11.80
CA CYS A 330 -0.51 -12.12 12.62
C CYS A 330 -0.17 -13.59 12.90
N PRO A 331 -0.65 -14.17 14.02
CA PRO A 331 -0.41 -15.56 14.37
C PRO A 331 -0.79 -16.51 13.23
N GLY A 332 0.08 -17.44 12.91
CA GLY A 332 -0.10 -18.41 11.84
C GLY A 332 0.45 -18.01 10.47
N ILE A 333 0.59 -16.71 10.18
CA ILE A 333 1.03 -16.20 8.87
C ILE A 333 2.45 -16.66 8.52
N SER A 334 3.34 -16.78 9.49
CA SER A 334 4.72 -17.20 9.24
C SER A 334 4.89 -18.66 8.78
N ARG A 335 3.82 -19.45 8.78
CA ARG A 335 3.85 -20.81 8.19
C ARG A 335 4.06 -20.77 6.68
N ASP A 336 3.65 -19.68 6.03
CA ASP A 336 3.81 -19.49 4.59
C ASP A 336 4.09 -18.02 4.27
N LEU A 337 5.28 -17.55 4.61
CA LEU A 337 5.71 -16.17 4.31
C LEU A 337 5.82 -15.92 2.81
N GLY A 338 6.09 -16.96 2.01
CA GLY A 338 6.17 -16.86 0.55
C GLY A 338 4.87 -16.45 -0.12
N ARG A 339 3.75 -16.62 0.59
CA ARG A 339 2.44 -16.12 0.12
C ARG A 339 2.37 -14.58 0.17
N TRP A 340 3.16 -13.92 0.98
CA TRP A 340 3.05 -12.50 1.29
C TRP A 340 4.27 -11.68 0.87
N PHE A 341 5.42 -12.33 0.80
CA PHE A 341 6.70 -11.68 0.54
C PHE A 341 7.50 -12.47 -0.49
N ALA A 342 8.32 -11.76 -1.25
CA ALA A 342 9.35 -12.37 -2.07
C ALA A 342 10.65 -12.54 -1.26
N ALA A 343 11.37 -13.63 -1.51
CA ALA A 343 12.72 -13.76 -1.03
C ALA A 343 13.66 -12.89 -1.88
N THR A 344 14.45 -12.06 -1.23
CA THR A 344 15.51 -11.32 -1.93
C THR A 344 16.74 -12.23 -2.09
N ARG A 345 17.34 -12.22 -3.29
CA ARG A 345 18.64 -12.85 -3.46
C ARG A 345 19.63 -12.00 -2.67
N GLY A 346 20.07 -12.49 -1.52
CA GLY A 346 21.20 -11.89 -0.82
C GLY A 346 22.37 -11.81 -1.79
N ALA A 347 23.14 -10.73 -1.76
CA ALA A 347 24.39 -10.68 -2.48
C ALA A 347 25.19 -11.92 -2.08
N THR A 348 25.26 -12.90 -2.97
CA THR A 348 26.20 -14.01 -2.80
C THR A 348 27.55 -13.35 -2.82
N GLY A 349 28.15 -13.24 -1.63
CA GLY A 349 29.51 -12.74 -1.49
C GLY A 349 30.41 -13.46 -2.46
N GLY A 350 31.03 -12.69 -3.37
CA GLY A 350 32.14 -13.17 -4.19
C GLY A 350 33.39 -13.36 -3.36
#